data_7b4819a89156074f2d91ce364f3056a3
#
_entry.id   7b4819a89156074f2d91ce364f3056a3
#
_cell.length_a   1.000
_cell.length_b   1.000
_cell.length_c   1.000
_cell.angle_alpha   90.00
_cell.angle_beta   90.00
_cell.angle_gamma   90.00
#
_symmetry.space_group_name_H-M   'P 1'
#
loop_
_entity.id
_entity.type
_entity.pdbx_description
1 polymer ?
#
loop_
_entity_poly.entity_id
_entity_poly.type
_entity_poly.pdbx_seq_one_letter_code
_entity_poly.pdbx_strand_id
1 'polypeptide(L)'
;MRRPLGDASALESVPLKLIIVAAVATMSVLPAAQALAGLENREFARRAEVQLDLIVTTAQVLTVQGPGNVRTINLDFMSDGSLQLDRILVGGPAGGVNSSSVRLVLNNGAVMTRIAQDPTCAICSPSMTGLVLYQASMELRMAAVLENRTTLIIVEAL
;
A
#
# COMPACT_ATOMS: atom_id res chain seq x y z
N MET A 1 -35.22 -58.88 -40.42
CA MET A 1 -35.26 -58.06 -39.18
C MET A 1 -33.84 -57.67 -38.79
N ARG A 2 -33.42 -56.42 -39.06
CA ARG A 2 -32.11 -55.86 -38.63
C ARG A 2 -32.38 -55.13 -37.32
N ARG A 3 -31.73 -55.53 -36.23
CA ARG A 3 -31.70 -54.80 -34.95
C ARG A 3 -30.83 -53.58 -35.12
N PRO A 4 -31.25 -52.37 -34.73
CA PRO A 4 -30.36 -51.24 -34.61
C PRO A 4 -29.45 -51.55 -33.46
N LEU A 5 -28.14 -51.65 -33.72
CA LEU A 5 -27.08 -51.55 -32.71
C LEU A 5 -27.15 -50.13 -32.15
N GLY A 6 -27.69 -50.01 -30.95
CA GLY A 6 -27.73 -48.75 -30.26
C GLY A 6 -26.30 -48.24 -30.01
N ASP A 7 -26.06 -47.03 -30.41
CA ASP A 7 -24.80 -46.29 -30.22
C ASP A 7 -24.56 -46.07 -28.71
N ALA A 8 -24.19 -47.14 -28.00
CA ALA A 8 -23.76 -47.04 -26.59
C ALA A 8 -22.47 -46.23 -26.42
N SER A 9 -21.64 -46.21 -27.49
CA SER A 9 -20.38 -45.45 -27.49
C SER A 9 -20.55 -43.94 -27.49
N ALA A 10 -21.68 -43.41 -27.95
CA ALA A 10 -21.95 -41.98 -27.95
C ALA A 10 -22.28 -41.44 -26.56
N LEU A 11 -22.90 -42.26 -25.71
CA LEU A 11 -23.28 -41.89 -24.34
C LEU A 11 -22.09 -41.91 -23.36
N GLU A 12 -21.10 -42.77 -23.58
CA GLU A 12 -19.90 -42.84 -22.73
C GLU A 12 -18.90 -41.72 -23.00
N SER A 13 -18.93 -41.12 -24.20
CA SER A 13 -17.96 -40.08 -24.58
C SER A 13 -18.28 -38.69 -23.98
N VAL A 14 -19.55 -38.42 -23.64
CA VAL A 14 -19.98 -37.12 -23.09
C VAL A 14 -19.47 -36.87 -21.68
N PRO A 15 -19.55 -37.80 -20.71
CA PRO A 15 -18.99 -37.60 -19.38
C PRO A 15 -17.47 -37.40 -19.41
N LEU A 16 -16.75 -38.16 -20.24
CA LEU A 16 -15.29 -38.01 -20.37
C LEU A 16 -14.91 -36.67 -20.94
N LYS A 17 -15.59 -36.15 -21.94
CA LYS A 17 -15.39 -34.81 -22.50
C LYS A 17 -15.63 -33.73 -21.47
N LEU A 18 -16.68 -33.84 -20.66
CA LEU A 18 -16.99 -32.91 -19.60
C LEU A 18 -15.88 -32.89 -18.51
N ILE A 19 -15.36 -34.05 -18.13
CA ILE A 19 -14.26 -34.16 -17.16
C ILE A 19 -12.99 -33.51 -17.71
N ILE A 20 -12.66 -33.76 -18.98
CA ILE A 20 -11.47 -33.13 -19.61
C ILE A 20 -11.64 -31.63 -19.69
N VAL A 21 -12.80 -31.10 -20.09
CA VAL A 21 -13.09 -29.67 -20.15
C VAL A 21 -13.01 -29.05 -18.76
N ALA A 22 -13.58 -29.69 -17.74
CA ALA A 22 -13.51 -29.24 -16.36
C ALA A 22 -12.06 -29.23 -15.83
N ALA A 23 -11.28 -30.27 -16.14
CA ALA A 23 -9.86 -30.34 -15.76
C ALA A 23 -9.02 -29.23 -16.41
N VAL A 24 -9.21 -29.00 -17.72
CA VAL A 24 -8.52 -27.93 -18.45
C VAL A 24 -8.95 -26.57 -17.94
N ALA A 25 -10.24 -26.35 -17.66
CA ALA A 25 -10.74 -25.11 -17.10
C ALA A 25 -10.13 -24.82 -15.72
N THR A 26 -10.07 -25.80 -14.81
CA THR A 26 -9.45 -25.63 -13.49
C THR A 26 -7.95 -25.36 -13.59
N MET A 27 -7.24 -26.03 -14.51
CA MET A 27 -5.82 -25.77 -14.74
C MET A 27 -5.53 -24.38 -15.31
N SER A 28 -6.48 -23.73 -15.97
CA SER A 28 -6.31 -22.40 -16.55
C SER A 28 -6.78 -21.29 -15.63
N VAL A 29 -7.88 -21.49 -14.90
CA VAL A 29 -8.48 -20.45 -14.04
C VAL A 29 -7.62 -20.13 -12.83
N LEU A 30 -7.04 -21.14 -12.18
CA LEU A 30 -6.25 -20.95 -10.98
C LEU A 30 -4.98 -20.09 -11.21
N PRO A 31 -4.13 -20.36 -12.22
CA PRO A 31 -2.98 -19.50 -12.53
C PRO A 31 -3.39 -18.08 -12.94
N ALA A 32 -4.50 -17.93 -13.68
CA ALA A 32 -5.01 -16.62 -14.07
C ALA A 32 -5.45 -15.80 -12.85
N ALA A 33 -6.16 -16.41 -11.91
CA ALA A 33 -6.55 -15.74 -10.66
C ALA A 33 -5.35 -15.33 -9.81
N GLN A 34 -4.33 -16.19 -9.71
CA GLN A 34 -3.09 -15.87 -9.00
C GLN A 34 -2.29 -14.74 -9.67
N ALA A 35 -2.25 -14.72 -11.01
CA ALA A 35 -1.62 -13.65 -11.76
C ALA A 35 -2.33 -12.31 -11.54
N LEU A 36 -3.65 -12.29 -11.54
CA LEU A 36 -4.46 -11.10 -11.26
C LEU A 36 -4.19 -10.56 -9.85
N ALA A 37 -4.27 -11.42 -8.84
CA ALA A 37 -3.95 -11.04 -7.46
C ALA A 37 -2.52 -10.49 -7.32
N GLY A 38 -1.57 -11.05 -8.06
CA GLY A 38 -0.19 -10.55 -8.12
C GLY A 38 -0.08 -9.16 -8.73
N LEU A 39 -0.89 -8.84 -9.74
CA LEU A 39 -0.94 -7.51 -10.36
C LEU A 39 -1.55 -6.48 -9.41
N GLU A 40 -2.66 -6.80 -8.75
CA GLU A 40 -3.32 -5.93 -7.77
C GLU A 40 -2.36 -5.56 -6.62
N ASN A 41 -1.64 -6.55 -6.09
CA ASN A 41 -0.66 -6.33 -5.03
C ASN A 41 0.51 -5.44 -5.47
N ARG A 42 0.99 -5.60 -6.71
CA ARG A 42 2.05 -4.73 -7.27
C ARG A 42 1.57 -3.31 -7.48
N GLU A 43 0.36 -3.14 -7.99
CA GLU A 43 -0.22 -1.82 -8.20
C GLU A 43 -0.46 -1.10 -6.86
N PHE A 44 -0.95 -1.82 -5.85
CA PHE A 44 -1.07 -1.29 -4.50
C PHE A 44 0.30 -0.85 -3.95
N ALA A 45 1.33 -1.70 -4.04
CA ALA A 45 2.67 -1.37 -3.57
C ALA A 45 3.22 -0.11 -4.27
N ARG A 46 3.05 0.01 -5.58
CA ARG A 46 3.48 1.18 -6.36
C ARG A 46 2.73 2.46 -5.92
N ARG A 47 1.41 2.38 -5.74
CA ARG A 47 0.62 3.53 -5.24
C ARG A 47 1.04 3.92 -3.82
N ALA A 48 1.28 2.95 -2.96
CA ALA A 48 1.75 3.18 -1.60
C ALA A 48 3.12 3.88 -1.58
N GLU A 49 4.05 3.50 -2.45
CA GLU A 49 5.34 4.20 -2.60
C GLU A 49 5.15 5.67 -2.96
N VAL A 50 4.29 5.97 -3.93
CA VAL A 50 4.01 7.35 -4.34
C VAL A 50 3.42 8.17 -3.19
N GLN A 51 2.54 7.57 -2.39
CA GLN A 51 1.97 8.24 -1.21
C GLN A 51 3.02 8.51 -0.13
N LEU A 52 3.93 7.57 0.12
CA LEU A 52 5.05 7.78 1.05
C LEU A 52 5.99 8.88 0.55
N ASP A 53 6.30 8.90 -0.74
CA ASP A 53 7.13 9.93 -1.36
C ASP A 53 6.45 11.31 -1.28
N LEU A 54 5.11 11.39 -1.39
CA LEU A 54 4.36 12.61 -1.21
C LEU A 54 4.53 13.20 0.19
N ILE A 55 4.47 12.37 1.26
CA ILE A 55 4.70 12.81 2.63
C ILE A 55 6.11 13.37 2.77
N VAL A 56 7.11 12.61 2.34
CA VAL A 56 8.53 13.00 2.48
C VAL A 56 8.83 14.27 1.70
N THR A 57 8.40 14.35 0.45
CA THR A 57 8.62 15.53 -0.41
C THR A 57 7.94 16.77 0.16
N THR A 58 6.72 16.62 0.69
CA THR A 58 6.00 17.73 1.33
C THR A 58 6.76 18.22 2.56
N ALA A 59 7.28 17.31 3.39
CA ALA A 59 8.09 17.65 4.56
C ALA A 59 9.36 18.42 4.15
N GLN A 60 10.07 17.96 3.12
CA GLN A 60 11.26 18.61 2.61
C GLN A 60 10.97 20.01 2.06
N VAL A 61 9.89 20.15 1.27
CA VAL A 61 9.47 21.45 0.75
C VAL A 61 9.14 22.42 1.89
N LEU A 62 8.40 21.98 2.90
CA LEU A 62 8.09 22.80 4.08
C LEU A 62 9.36 23.20 4.84
N THR A 63 10.34 22.30 4.94
CA THR A 63 11.63 22.60 5.59
C THR A 63 12.37 23.71 4.85
N VAL A 64 12.38 23.68 3.52
CA VAL A 64 13.01 24.73 2.68
C VAL A 64 12.24 26.04 2.74
N GLN A 65 10.91 25.99 2.76
CA GLN A 65 10.05 27.17 2.87
C GLN A 65 10.15 27.84 4.24
N GLY A 66 10.57 27.10 5.26
CA GLY A 66 10.81 27.60 6.61
C GLY A 66 9.56 27.62 7.50
N PRO A 67 9.74 28.02 8.76
CA PRO A 67 8.69 28.02 9.77
C PRO A 67 7.49 28.90 9.41
N GLY A 68 6.30 28.47 9.85
CA GLY A 68 5.03 29.17 9.60
C GLY A 68 4.29 28.66 8.37
N ASN A 69 4.93 27.87 7.50
CA ASN A 69 4.26 27.27 6.34
C ASN A 69 3.51 26.00 6.75
N VAL A 70 2.33 25.83 6.16
CA VAL A 70 1.45 24.69 6.41
C VAL A 70 0.99 24.11 5.07
N ARG A 71 0.91 22.80 4.98
CA ARG A 71 0.32 22.07 3.87
C ARG A 71 -0.56 20.94 4.36
N THR A 72 -1.63 20.70 3.63
CA THR A 72 -2.49 19.56 3.84
C THR A 72 -2.39 18.64 2.63
N ILE A 73 -2.28 17.35 2.87
CA ILE A 73 -2.22 16.32 1.83
C ILE A 73 -3.24 15.23 2.11
N ASN A 74 -3.85 14.73 1.05
CA ASN A 74 -4.76 13.60 1.12
C ASN A 74 -3.98 12.33 0.78
N LEU A 75 -4.10 11.33 1.64
CA LEU A 75 -3.47 10.02 1.47
C LEU A 75 -4.54 8.96 1.25
N ASP A 76 -4.28 8.08 0.30
CA ASP A 76 -5.15 6.94 -0.01
C ASP A 76 -4.32 5.67 -0.16
N PHE A 77 -4.48 4.75 0.79
CA PHE A 77 -3.88 3.43 0.84
C PHE A 77 -4.94 2.32 0.73
N MET A 78 -6.09 2.63 0.13
CA MET A 78 -7.11 1.61 -0.12
C MET A 78 -6.57 0.55 -1.09
N SER A 79 -6.90 -0.69 -0.81
CA SER A 79 -6.51 -1.85 -1.62
C SER A 79 -7.71 -2.75 -1.85
N ASP A 80 -7.90 -3.16 -3.09
CA ASP A 80 -8.88 -4.15 -3.48
C ASP A 80 -8.31 -5.58 -3.44
N GLY A 81 -6.98 -5.70 -3.25
CA GLY A 81 -6.26 -6.97 -3.21
C GLY A 81 -6.10 -7.56 -1.81
N SER A 82 -5.33 -8.62 -1.73
CA SER A 82 -5.00 -9.30 -0.46
C SER A 82 -3.99 -8.53 0.39
N LEU A 83 -3.20 -7.66 -0.24
CA LEU A 83 -2.23 -6.81 0.44
C LEU A 83 -2.92 -5.54 0.92
N GLN A 84 -2.88 -5.30 2.23
CA GLN A 84 -3.58 -4.19 2.86
C GLN A 84 -2.66 -3.43 3.83
N LEU A 85 -2.99 -2.18 4.09
CA LEU A 85 -2.36 -1.39 5.13
C LEU A 85 -2.65 -1.98 6.51
N ASP A 86 -1.61 -2.19 7.33
CA ASP A 86 -1.74 -2.43 8.77
C ASP A 86 -1.62 -1.09 9.52
N ARG A 87 -0.51 -0.37 9.32
CA ARG A 87 -0.29 0.96 9.91
C ARG A 87 0.77 1.76 9.17
N ILE A 88 0.72 3.07 9.38
CA ILE A 88 1.75 4.01 8.93
C ILE A 88 2.41 4.62 10.15
N LEU A 89 3.73 4.67 10.13
CA LEU A 89 4.56 5.30 11.16
C LEU A 89 5.21 6.53 10.53
N VAL A 90 4.79 7.71 10.94
CA VAL A 90 5.30 8.98 10.40
C VAL A 90 6.24 9.61 11.43
N GLY A 91 7.50 9.71 11.05
CA GLY A 91 8.53 10.33 11.87
C GLY A 91 8.84 9.61 13.18
N GLY A 92 9.34 10.38 14.15
CA GLY A 92 9.73 9.91 15.47
C GLY A 92 10.09 11.07 16.40
N PRO A 93 10.61 10.78 17.60
CA PRO A 93 11.11 11.83 18.49
C PRO A 93 12.15 12.69 17.77
N ALA A 94 12.11 14.01 17.99
CA ALA A 94 13.06 14.94 17.39
C ALA A 94 14.50 14.53 17.76
N GLY A 95 15.36 14.38 16.73
CA GLY A 95 16.74 13.90 16.90
C GLY A 95 16.88 12.38 17.07
N GLY A 96 15.79 11.63 17.09
CA GLY A 96 15.80 10.16 17.11
C GLY A 96 16.10 9.56 15.73
N VAL A 97 16.48 8.28 15.72
CA VAL A 97 16.89 7.54 14.50
C VAL A 97 15.80 7.54 13.41
N ASN A 98 14.54 7.57 13.81
CA ASN A 98 13.40 7.51 12.88
C ASN A 98 12.75 8.88 12.64
N SER A 99 13.32 9.98 13.14
CA SER A 99 12.70 11.30 13.05
C SER A 99 12.49 11.79 11.60
N SER A 100 13.31 11.34 10.67
CA SER A 100 13.21 11.70 9.24
C SER A 100 12.61 10.61 8.36
N SER A 101 12.00 9.58 8.94
CA SER A 101 11.50 8.44 8.20
C SER A 101 9.98 8.33 8.22
N VAL A 102 9.42 7.83 7.12
CA VAL A 102 8.02 7.40 7.03
C VAL A 102 8.02 5.92 6.67
N ARG A 103 7.28 5.12 7.43
CA ARG A 103 7.24 3.66 7.28
C ARG A 103 5.80 3.20 7.16
N LEU A 104 5.55 2.43 6.13
CA LEU A 104 4.28 1.73 5.92
C LEU A 104 4.48 0.27 6.30
N VAL A 105 3.64 -0.25 7.17
CA VAL A 105 3.60 -1.67 7.54
C VAL A 105 2.37 -2.29 6.90
N LEU A 106 2.56 -3.42 6.24
CA LEU A 106 1.50 -4.16 5.56
C LEU A 106 1.02 -5.34 6.40
N ASN A 107 -0.18 -5.82 6.12
CA ASN A 107 -0.81 -6.95 6.82
C ASN A 107 -0.01 -8.26 6.75
N ASN A 108 0.89 -8.41 5.78
CA ASN A 108 1.82 -9.55 5.66
C ASN A 108 3.14 -9.34 6.41
N GLY A 109 3.29 -8.23 7.16
CA GLY A 109 4.50 -7.86 7.89
C GLY A 109 5.59 -7.18 7.06
N ALA A 110 5.39 -6.99 5.75
CA ALA A 110 6.35 -6.24 4.94
C ALA A 110 6.34 -4.75 5.33
N VAL A 111 7.52 -4.14 5.29
CA VAL A 111 7.71 -2.73 5.65
C VAL A 111 8.31 -1.97 4.47
N MET A 112 7.65 -0.90 4.07
CA MET A 112 8.16 0.05 3.09
C MET A 112 8.63 1.31 3.83
N THR A 113 9.82 1.79 3.53
CA THR A 113 10.40 2.96 4.23
C THR A 113 10.82 4.01 3.22
N ARG A 114 10.53 5.26 3.54
CA ARG A 114 11.08 6.45 2.88
C ARG A 114 11.72 7.35 3.91
N ILE A 115 12.82 7.99 3.54
CA ILE A 115 13.61 8.84 4.44
C ILE A 115 13.81 10.21 3.76
N ALA A 116 13.53 11.27 4.49
CA ALA A 116 13.84 12.63 4.06
C ALA A 116 15.35 12.87 4.24
N GLN A 117 16.12 12.77 3.14
CA GLN A 117 17.58 12.84 3.19
C GLN A 117 18.14 14.20 2.81
N ASP A 118 17.53 14.89 1.83
CA ASP A 118 18.03 16.16 1.33
C ASP A 118 16.88 17.12 0.98
N PRO A 119 16.61 18.15 1.80
CA PRO A 119 17.18 18.35 3.13
C PRO A 119 16.67 17.34 4.15
N THR A 120 17.52 16.96 5.09
CA THR A 120 17.08 16.14 6.24
C THR A 120 16.16 16.97 7.11
N CYS A 121 14.96 16.46 7.37
CA CYS A 121 13.98 17.11 8.23
C CYS A 121 13.46 16.15 9.29
N ALA A 122 13.27 16.63 10.50
CA ALA A 122 12.63 15.88 11.56
C ALA A 122 11.11 16.03 11.44
N ILE A 123 10.42 14.89 11.36
CA ILE A 123 8.97 14.77 11.27
C ILE A 123 8.48 14.21 12.59
N CYS A 124 7.56 14.89 13.26
CA CYS A 124 7.02 14.45 14.54
C CYS A 124 5.54 14.82 14.67
N SER A 125 4.87 14.19 15.61
CA SER A 125 3.53 14.59 16.04
C SER A 125 3.57 15.83 16.94
N PRO A 126 2.46 16.48 17.25
CA PRO A 126 2.42 17.59 18.22
C PRO A 126 2.95 17.23 19.60
N SER A 127 2.92 15.96 19.97
CA SER A 127 3.52 15.46 21.22
C SER A 127 5.02 15.18 21.13
N MET A 128 5.68 15.61 20.05
CA MET A 128 7.11 15.38 19.77
C MET A 128 7.52 13.92 19.70
N THR A 129 6.59 13.05 19.36
CA THR A 129 6.80 11.61 19.13
C THR A 129 6.51 11.27 17.67
N GLY A 130 6.64 10.00 17.30
CA GLY A 130 6.15 9.52 16.02
C GLY A 130 4.62 9.45 15.99
N LEU A 131 4.03 9.70 14.85
CA LEU A 131 2.60 9.54 14.60
C LEU A 131 2.33 8.14 14.05
N VAL A 132 1.35 7.45 14.63
CA VAL A 132 0.90 6.12 14.17
C VAL A 132 -0.52 6.25 13.64
N LEU A 133 -0.73 5.82 12.41
CA LEU A 133 -1.99 5.91 11.70
C LEU A 133 -2.43 4.52 11.24
N TYR A 134 -3.73 4.23 11.37
CA TYR A 134 -4.32 2.94 11.02
C TYR A 134 -5.37 3.06 9.90
N GLN A 135 -5.70 4.27 9.49
CA GLN A 135 -6.70 4.52 8.46
C GLN A 135 -6.09 4.40 7.07
N ALA A 136 -6.79 3.75 6.17
CA ALA A 136 -6.36 3.62 4.78
C ALA A 136 -6.57 4.90 3.96
N SER A 137 -7.54 5.72 4.33
CA SER A 137 -7.75 7.04 3.71
C SER A 137 -7.79 8.09 4.80
N MET A 138 -6.98 9.15 4.64
CA MET A 138 -6.84 10.18 5.65
C MET A 138 -6.31 11.48 5.05
N GLU A 139 -6.55 12.55 5.77
CA GLU A 139 -5.96 13.85 5.49
C GLU A 139 -4.89 14.17 6.53
N LEU A 140 -3.68 14.51 6.08
CA LEU A 140 -2.59 14.92 6.95
C LEU A 140 -2.32 16.41 6.80
N ARG A 141 -2.32 17.12 7.91
CA ARG A 141 -1.82 18.48 8.02
C ARG A 141 -0.37 18.45 8.46
N MET A 142 0.48 19.12 7.72
CA MET A 142 1.92 19.22 7.96
C MET A 142 2.30 20.70 8.13
N ALA A 143 2.95 21.04 9.21
CA ALA A 143 3.35 22.42 9.54
C ALA A 143 4.83 22.51 9.86
N ALA A 144 5.54 23.46 9.26
CA ALA A 144 6.93 23.77 9.64
C ALA A 144 6.94 24.68 10.86
N VAL A 145 7.60 24.24 11.92
CA VAL A 145 7.70 24.95 13.20
C VAL A 145 9.18 25.11 13.57
N LEU A 146 9.55 26.27 14.11
CA LEU A 146 10.89 26.50 14.61
C LEU A 146 10.95 26.12 16.10
N GLU A 147 11.75 25.12 16.44
CA GLU A 147 12.00 24.72 17.80
C GLU A 147 13.52 24.59 18.05
N ASN A 148 14.00 25.20 19.10
CA ASN A 148 15.43 25.18 19.46
C ASN A 148 16.39 25.51 18.28
N ARG A 149 16.00 26.46 17.42
CA ARG A 149 16.72 26.85 16.19
C ARG A 149 16.77 25.80 15.09
N THR A 150 15.95 24.75 15.19
CA THR A 150 15.79 23.70 14.17
C THR A 150 14.37 23.74 13.64
N THR A 151 14.22 23.63 12.33
CA THR A 151 12.91 23.50 11.72
C THR A 151 12.44 22.04 11.87
N LEU A 152 11.29 21.86 12.51
CA LEU A 152 10.60 20.58 12.65
C LEU A 152 9.34 20.59 11.81
N ILE A 153 8.95 19.42 11.31
CA ILE A 153 7.67 19.23 10.63
C ILE A 153 6.72 18.52 11.57
N ILE A 154 5.73 19.27 12.03
CA ILE A 154 4.65 18.72 12.86
C ILE A 154 3.58 18.15 11.95
N VAL A 155 3.18 16.90 12.21
CA VAL A 155 2.18 16.16 11.41
C VAL A 155 1.00 15.76 12.29
N GLU A 156 -0.19 16.11 11.83
CA GLU A 156 -1.46 15.82 12.47
C GLU A 156 -2.38 15.13 11.47
N ALA A 157 -3.15 14.12 11.90
CA ALA A 157 -4.26 13.59 11.14
C ALA A 157 -5.52 14.43 11.43
N LEU A 158 -6.28 14.73 10.38
CA LEU A 158 -7.52 15.50 10.44
C LEU A 158 -8.75 14.58 10.40
#